data_71197449f0cba953545ab9a30c04003b
#
_entry.id   71197449f0cba953545ab9a30c04003b
#
_cell.length_a   1.000
_cell.length_b   1.000
_cell.length_c   1.000
_cell.angle_alpha   90.00
_cell.angle_beta   90.00
_cell.angle_gamma   90.00
#
_symmetry.space_group_name_H-M   'P 1'
#
loop_
_entity.id
_entity.type
_entity.pdbx_description
1 polymer ?
#
loop_
_entity_poly.entity_id
_entity_poly.type
_entity_poly.pdbx_seq_one_letter_code
_entity_poly.pdbx_strand_id
1 'polypeptide(L)'
;LLLISFLMIFLPSNSYASLDVRQNRIKEENTMPYWISLLFIIQVAIVYVFASIAKFYPDWLDGTFTRNLLADSTNVIALKKLFLQKWFYLFIAYMGIIFDLLIVPLLLFKKTRMLALLASLTFHLFNAIFLEIGIFPFFALTFVLFFYEPETIRSVFLRKKTSIETENGHSN
;
A
#
# COMPACT_ATOMS: atom_id res chain seq x y z
N LEU A 1 -0.10 11.49 -7.91
CA LEU A 1 -0.65 10.55 -8.93
C LEU A 1 0.08 10.65 -10.25
N LEU A 2 0.26 11.85 -10.86
CA LEU A 2 0.89 12.02 -12.19
C LEU A 2 2.29 11.39 -12.28
N LEU A 3 3.15 11.58 -11.27
CA LEU A 3 4.49 10.99 -11.29
C LEU A 3 4.45 9.47 -11.24
N ILE A 4 3.54 8.89 -10.47
CA ILE A 4 3.34 7.44 -10.43
C ILE A 4 2.85 6.92 -11.79
N SER A 5 1.88 7.59 -12.40
CA SER A 5 1.42 7.23 -13.75
C SER A 5 2.55 7.30 -14.78
N PHE A 6 3.44 8.28 -14.65
CA PHE A 6 4.64 8.37 -15.47
C PHE A 6 5.59 7.19 -15.23
N LEU A 7 5.84 6.80 -13.97
CA LEU A 7 6.68 5.65 -13.65
C LEU A 7 6.09 4.33 -14.18
N MET A 8 4.77 4.21 -14.27
CA MET A 8 4.14 3.01 -14.82
C MET A 8 4.46 2.77 -16.30
N ILE A 9 4.90 3.78 -17.06
CA ILE A 9 5.34 3.63 -18.44
C ILE A 9 6.57 2.70 -18.55
N PHE A 10 7.41 2.67 -17.50
CA PHE A 10 8.61 1.83 -17.46
C PHE A 10 8.33 0.38 -17.04
N LEU A 11 7.11 0.06 -16.60
CA LEU A 11 6.76 -1.31 -16.24
C LEU A 11 6.63 -2.19 -17.48
N PRO A 12 7.29 -3.36 -17.52
CA PRO A 12 7.11 -4.35 -18.58
C PRO A 12 5.78 -5.10 -18.43
N SER A 13 4.66 -4.37 -18.53
CA SER A 13 3.31 -4.86 -18.24
C SER A 13 2.83 -5.96 -19.17
N ASN A 14 3.47 -6.14 -20.33
CA ASN A 14 3.14 -7.15 -21.32
C ASN A 14 3.96 -8.46 -21.19
N SER A 15 4.97 -8.50 -20.31
CA SER A 15 5.91 -9.64 -20.22
C SER A 15 5.36 -10.84 -19.47
N TYR A 16 4.31 -10.66 -18.64
CA TYR A 16 3.78 -11.72 -17.79
C TYR A 16 2.25 -11.67 -17.74
N ALA A 17 1.60 -12.85 -17.81
CA ALA A 17 0.14 -13.02 -17.74
C ALA A 17 -0.68 -12.11 -18.68
N SER A 18 -0.06 -11.62 -19.75
CA SER A 18 -0.69 -10.74 -20.76
C SER A 18 -1.36 -11.51 -21.88
N LEU A 19 -2.18 -10.82 -22.67
CA LEU A 19 -2.76 -11.41 -23.88
C LEU A 19 -1.68 -11.75 -24.92
N ASP A 20 -0.60 -10.98 -25.01
CA ASP A 20 0.49 -11.23 -25.94
C ASP A 20 1.24 -12.51 -25.60
N VAL A 21 1.47 -12.79 -24.31
CA VAL A 21 2.04 -14.05 -23.84
C VAL A 21 1.08 -15.22 -24.13
N ARG A 22 -0.23 -15.06 -23.83
CA ARG A 22 -1.24 -16.11 -24.12
C ARG A 22 -1.38 -16.44 -25.59
N GLN A 23 -1.14 -15.46 -26.46
CA GLN A 23 -1.18 -15.63 -27.93
C GLN A 23 0.18 -16.05 -28.50
N ASN A 24 1.19 -16.37 -27.67
CA ASN A 24 2.55 -16.72 -28.06
C ASN A 24 3.24 -15.65 -28.94
N ARG A 25 2.85 -14.38 -28.84
CA ARG A 25 3.47 -13.27 -29.56
C ARG A 25 4.79 -12.85 -28.95
N ILE A 26 4.89 -12.97 -27.62
CA ILE A 26 6.11 -12.69 -26.86
C ILE A 26 6.38 -13.83 -25.89
N LYS A 27 7.65 -14.03 -25.55
CA LYS A 27 8.07 -15.00 -24.53
C LYS A 27 7.70 -14.49 -23.14
N GLU A 28 7.16 -15.38 -22.31
CA GLU A 28 6.88 -15.07 -20.93
C GLU A 28 8.17 -14.79 -20.14
N GLU A 29 8.22 -13.61 -19.52
CA GLU A 29 9.30 -13.23 -18.59
C GLU A 29 8.76 -13.05 -17.19
N ASN A 30 9.34 -13.80 -16.26
CA ASN A 30 8.90 -13.82 -14.85
C ASN A 30 9.67 -12.81 -13.97
N THR A 31 10.60 -12.08 -14.56
CA THR A 31 11.50 -11.16 -13.83
C THR A 31 11.41 -9.76 -14.40
N MET A 32 11.55 -8.80 -13.52
CA MET A 32 11.62 -7.37 -13.85
C MET A 32 12.96 -6.82 -13.37
N PRO A 33 13.61 -5.90 -14.14
CA PRO A 33 14.83 -5.24 -13.67
C PRO A 33 14.64 -4.58 -12.31
N TYR A 34 15.54 -4.85 -11.38
CA TYR A 34 15.45 -4.36 -9.99
C TYR A 34 15.35 -2.83 -9.88
N TRP A 35 16.00 -2.10 -10.78
CA TRP A 35 15.97 -0.64 -10.77
C TRP A 35 14.54 -0.06 -10.93
N ILE A 36 13.65 -0.77 -11.63
CA ILE A 36 12.24 -0.35 -11.78
C ILE A 36 11.54 -0.42 -10.42
N SER A 37 11.65 -1.55 -9.70
CA SER A 37 11.11 -1.68 -8.35
C SER A 37 11.70 -0.62 -7.41
N LEU A 38 13.00 -0.34 -7.53
CA LEU A 38 13.69 0.67 -6.73
C LEU A 38 13.12 2.08 -6.98
N LEU A 39 12.79 2.44 -8.21
CA LEU A 39 12.16 3.73 -8.52
C LEU A 39 10.81 3.89 -7.78
N PHE A 40 9.97 2.84 -7.78
CA PHE A 40 8.70 2.88 -7.04
C PHE A 40 8.93 2.97 -5.53
N ILE A 41 9.86 2.21 -4.97
CA ILE A 41 10.23 2.25 -3.55
C ILE A 41 10.71 3.66 -3.15
N ILE A 42 11.61 4.25 -3.93
CA ILE A 42 12.11 5.62 -3.68
C ILE A 42 10.97 6.63 -3.77
N GLN A 43 10.11 6.52 -4.76
CA GLN A 43 8.96 7.41 -4.90
C GLN A 43 8.01 7.33 -3.71
N VAL A 44 7.73 6.12 -3.24
CA VAL A 44 6.92 5.89 -2.03
C VAL A 44 7.61 6.49 -0.80
N ALA A 45 8.91 6.27 -0.65
CA ALA A 45 9.69 6.85 0.45
C ALA A 45 9.62 8.39 0.46
N ILE A 46 9.79 9.03 -0.70
CA ILE A 46 9.66 10.48 -0.84
C ILE A 46 8.27 10.94 -0.39
N VAL A 47 7.20 10.28 -0.86
CA VAL A 47 5.82 10.66 -0.50
C VAL A 47 5.61 10.58 1.02
N TYR A 48 6.02 9.50 1.68
CA TYR A 48 5.83 9.35 3.12
C TYR A 48 6.72 10.30 3.96
N VAL A 49 7.97 10.53 3.55
CA VAL A 49 8.84 11.50 4.22
C VAL A 49 8.25 12.90 4.14
N PHE A 50 7.83 13.34 2.94
CA PHE A 50 7.20 14.65 2.79
C PHE A 50 5.84 14.74 3.50
N ALA A 51 5.05 13.67 3.52
CA ALA A 51 3.80 13.61 4.26
C ALA A 51 4.04 13.75 5.77
N SER A 52 5.10 13.14 6.30
CA SER A 52 5.49 13.33 7.71
C SER A 52 5.93 14.78 7.98
N ILE A 53 6.82 15.33 7.16
CA ILE A 53 7.32 16.71 7.31
C ILE A 53 6.16 17.72 7.24
N ALA A 54 5.24 17.53 6.29
CA ALA A 54 4.09 18.41 6.13
C ALA A 54 3.15 18.44 7.35
N LYS A 55 3.24 17.44 8.24
CA LYS A 55 2.47 17.39 9.48
C LYS A 55 3.12 18.13 10.66
N PHE A 56 4.33 18.70 10.49
CA PHE A 56 4.99 19.50 11.54
C PHE A 56 4.58 20.98 11.50
N TYR A 57 3.27 21.25 11.38
CA TYR A 57 2.73 22.59 11.51
C TYR A 57 1.78 22.70 12.72
N PRO A 58 1.55 23.90 13.27
CA PRO A 58 0.85 24.08 14.55
C PRO A 58 -0.50 23.38 14.65
N ASP A 59 -1.38 23.56 13.65
CA ASP A 59 -2.74 23.02 13.68
C ASP A 59 -2.79 21.47 13.62
N TRP A 60 -1.73 20.83 13.12
CA TRP A 60 -1.61 19.38 13.20
C TRP A 60 -1.11 18.95 14.58
N LEU A 61 -0.08 19.64 15.08
CA LEU A 61 0.57 19.28 16.36
C LEU A 61 -0.33 19.53 17.56
N ASP A 62 -1.19 20.55 17.54
CA ASP A 62 -2.19 20.80 18.58
C ASP A 62 -3.46 19.96 18.39
N GLY A 63 -3.57 19.25 17.26
CA GLY A 63 -4.67 18.37 16.90
C GLY A 63 -5.90 19.06 16.35
N THR A 64 -5.89 20.38 16.15
CA THR A 64 -7.04 21.13 15.62
C THR A 64 -7.46 20.62 14.25
N PHE A 65 -6.51 20.37 13.34
CA PHE A 65 -6.79 19.81 12.01
C PHE A 65 -7.45 18.42 12.10
N THR A 66 -6.86 17.52 12.89
CA THR A 66 -7.36 16.15 13.07
C THR A 66 -8.73 16.13 13.74
N ARG A 67 -8.95 16.99 14.76
CA ARG A 67 -10.24 17.16 15.41
C ARG A 67 -11.33 17.58 14.42
N ASN A 68 -11.04 18.53 13.54
CA ASN A 68 -12.00 19.01 12.53
C ASN A 68 -12.35 17.90 11.53
N LEU A 69 -11.35 17.15 11.03
CA LEU A 69 -11.60 16.01 10.16
C LEU A 69 -12.49 14.95 10.84
N LEU A 70 -12.23 14.62 12.10
CA LEU A 70 -12.97 13.61 12.85
C LEU A 70 -14.37 14.11 13.27
N ALA A 71 -14.60 15.41 13.40
CA ALA A 71 -15.89 15.97 13.76
C ALA A 71 -16.99 15.66 12.73
N ASP A 72 -16.62 15.61 11.46
CA ASP A 72 -17.54 15.38 10.35
C ASP A 72 -17.54 13.93 9.85
N SER A 73 -16.63 13.08 10.38
CA SER A 73 -16.37 11.73 9.88
C SER A 73 -17.45 10.69 10.20
N THR A 74 -18.40 10.99 11.09
CA THR A 74 -19.44 10.04 11.48
C THR A 74 -20.64 10.71 12.11
N ASN A 75 -21.83 10.15 11.84
CA ASN A 75 -23.09 10.53 12.50
C ASN A 75 -23.40 9.65 13.72
N VAL A 76 -22.58 8.63 14.01
CA VAL A 76 -22.76 7.78 15.19
C VAL A 76 -22.31 8.53 16.44
N ILE A 77 -23.27 8.90 17.29
CA ILE A 77 -23.05 9.76 18.47
C ILE A 77 -21.94 9.22 19.39
N ALA A 78 -21.89 7.90 19.61
CA ALA A 78 -20.90 7.29 20.48
C ALA A 78 -19.47 7.44 19.92
N LEU A 79 -19.29 7.21 18.62
CA LEU A 79 -18.01 7.41 17.92
C LEU A 79 -17.62 8.88 17.90
N LYS A 80 -18.55 9.77 17.60
CA LYS A 80 -18.30 11.20 17.59
C LYS A 80 -17.84 11.72 18.95
N LYS A 81 -18.45 11.25 20.06
CA LYS A 81 -17.98 11.57 21.41
C LYS A 81 -16.56 11.11 21.68
N LEU A 82 -16.19 9.91 21.22
CA LEU A 82 -14.83 9.38 21.32
C LEU A 82 -13.83 10.20 20.49
N PHE A 83 -14.16 10.45 19.24
CA PHE A 83 -13.30 11.16 18.28
C PHE A 83 -12.98 12.59 18.70
N LEU A 84 -13.91 13.26 19.39
CA LEU A 84 -13.72 14.62 19.89
C LEU A 84 -13.02 14.69 21.24
N GLN A 85 -12.64 13.58 21.86
CA GLN A 85 -11.79 13.58 23.05
C GLN A 85 -10.38 14.05 22.69
N LYS A 86 -9.83 14.97 23.51
CA LYS A 86 -8.52 15.58 23.27
C LYS A 86 -7.41 14.54 23.08
N TRP A 87 -7.37 13.54 23.94
CA TRP A 87 -6.36 12.49 23.86
C TRP A 87 -6.49 11.67 22.55
N PHE A 88 -7.73 11.45 22.07
CA PHE A 88 -7.98 10.61 20.88
C PHE A 88 -7.54 11.31 19.59
N TYR A 89 -7.99 12.55 19.34
CA TYR A 89 -7.58 13.23 18.11
C TYR A 89 -6.08 13.57 18.11
N LEU A 90 -5.48 13.85 19.26
CA LEU A 90 -4.02 13.99 19.37
C LEU A 90 -3.31 12.65 19.10
N PHE A 91 -3.83 11.55 19.64
CA PHE A 91 -3.29 10.21 19.34
C PHE A 91 -3.30 9.94 17.83
N ILE A 92 -4.41 10.19 17.14
CA ILE A 92 -4.50 10.02 15.68
C ILE A 92 -3.54 10.96 14.95
N ALA A 93 -3.41 12.22 15.36
CA ALA A 93 -2.48 13.19 14.75
C ALA A 93 -1.03 12.71 14.82
N TYR A 94 -0.56 12.30 16.01
CA TYR A 94 0.82 11.84 16.20
C TYR A 94 1.06 10.45 15.60
N MET A 95 0.09 9.54 15.68
CA MET A 95 0.19 8.25 15.00
C MET A 95 0.33 8.40 13.48
N GLY A 96 -0.32 9.42 12.88
CA GLY A 96 -0.14 9.75 11.48
C GLY A 96 1.29 10.15 11.13
N ILE A 97 1.95 10.96 11.98
CA ILE A 97 3.36 11.34 11.79
C ILE A 97 4.27 10.13 11.92
N ILE A 98 4.10 9.35 13.00
CA ILE A 98 4.91 8.17 13.30
C ILE A 98 4.76 7.12 12.21
N PHE A 99 3.53 6.89 11.75
CA PHE A 99 3.26 5.96 10.66
C PHE A 99 4.00 6.37 9.39
N ASP A 100 3.85 7.61 8.93
CA ASP A 100 4.50 8.09 7.72
C ASP A 100 6.03 8.02 7.82
N LEU A 101 6.59 8.30 8.99
CA LEU A 101 8.05 8.25 9.18
C LEU A 101 8.60 6.82 9.19
N LEU A 102 7.86 5.86 9.76
CA LEU A 102 8.36 4.52 10.02
C LEU A 102 7.93 3.48 8.99
N ILE A 103 6.87 3.72 8.21
CA ILE A 103 6.29 2.68 7.36
C ILE A 103 7.29 2.16 6.31
N VAL A 104 8.05 3.04 5.65
CA VAL A 104 9.01 2.65 4.63
C VAL A 104 10.19 1.87 5.22
N PRO A 105 10.87 2.33 6.29
CA PRO A 105 11.86 1.51 6.98
C PRO A 105 11.33 0.13 7.39
N LEU A 106 10.13 0.06 7.97
CA LEU A 106 9.53 -1.21 8.40
C LEU A 106 9.23 -2.15 7.23
N LEU A 107 8.86 -1.64 6.06
CA LEU A 107 8.63 -2.42 4.85
C LEU A 107 9.94 -2.95 4.23
N LEU A 108 11.04 -2.22 4.37
CA LEU A 108 12.35 -2.64 3.84
C LEU A 108 12.92 -3.85 4.59
N PHE A 109 12.69 -3.95 5.89
CA PHE A 109 13.19 -5.07 6.68
C PHE A 109 12.25 -6.28 6.61
N LYS A 110 12.75 -7.44 6.14
CA LYS A 110 11.94 -8.67 5.99
C LYS A 110 11.22 -9.09 7.28
N LYS A 111 11.85 -8.90 8.45
CA LYS A 111 11.30 -9.30 9.76
C LYS A 111 10.09 -8.45 10.19
N THR A 112 10.05 -7.17 9.82
CA THR A 112 9.00 -6.23 10.22
C THR A 112 7.95 -6.02 9.14
N ARG A 113 8.18 -6.55 7.93
CA ARG A 113 7.35 -6.32 6.74
C ARG A 113 5.89 -6.73 6.93
N MET A 114 5.62 -7.86 7.61
CA MET A 114 4.24 -8.29 7.89
C MET A 114 3.55 -7.33 8.86
N LEU A 115 4.24 -6.88 9.90
CA LEU A 115 3.71 -5.86 10.83
C LEU A 115 3.43 -4.55 10.09
N ALA A 116 4.34 -4.12 9.21
CA ALA A 116 4.18 -2.93 8.39
C ALA A 116 2.98 -3.04 7.43
N LEU A 117 2.75 -4.22 6.83
CA LEU A 117 1.57 -4.46 6.01
C LEU A 117 0.27 -4.32 6.81
N LEU A 118 0.19 -4.93 7.99
CA LEU A 118 -0.98 -4.84 8.85
C LEU A 118 -1.21 -3.40 9.33
N ALA A 119 -0.14 -2.70 9.73
CA ALA A 119 -0.21 -1.30 10.11
C ALA A 119 -0.68 -0.42 8.95
N SER A 120 -0.15 -0.65 7.73
CA SER A 120 -0.54 0.05 6.51
C SER A 120 -2.02 -0.20 6.17
N LEU A 121 -2.47 -1.44 6.25
CA LEU A 121 -3.86 -1.80 6.00
C LEU A 121 -4.80 -1.08 6.99
N THR A 122 -4.48 -1.17 8.30
CA THR A 122 -5.28 -0.53 9.35
C THR A 122 -5.32 0.99 9.19
N PHE A 123 -4.17 1.61 8.96
CA PHE A 123 -4.05 3.06 8.80
C PHE A 123 -4.82 3.57 7.57
N HIS A 124 -4.65 2.92 6.43
CA HIS A 124 -5.30 3.35 5.19
C HIS A 124 -6.80 3.05 5.17
N LEU A 125 -7.25 1.94 5.78
CA LEU A 125 -8.68 1.69 5.95
C LEU A 125 -9.33 2.70 6.89
N PHE A 126 -8.67 3.04 8.00
CA PHE A 126 -9.14 4.10 8.89
C PHE A 126 -9.28 5.43 8.14
N ASN A 127 -8.27 5.82 7.37
CA ASN A 127 -8.30 7.03 6.57
C ASN A 127 -9.40 7.01 5.49
N ALA A 128 -9.64 5.87 4.86
CA ALA A 128 -10.69 5.73 3.85
C ALA A 128 -12.10 5.82 4.45
N ILE A 129 -12.31 5.23 5.62
CA ILE A 129 -13.63 5.12 6.25
C ILE A 129 -13.99 6.39 7.03
N PHE A 130 -13.05 6.96 7.78
CA PHE A 130 -13.33 8.03 8.72
C PHE A 130 -12.82 9.40 8.27
N LEU A 131 -11.75 9.49 7.50
CA LEU A 131 -11.22 10.78 7.07
C LEU A 131 -11.59 11.12 5.62
N GLU A 132 -12.27 10.21 4.93
CA GLU A 132 -12.78 10.38 3.56
C GLU A 132 -11.72 10.93 2.57
N ILE A 133 -10.46 10.49 2.72
CA ILE A 133 -9.31 10.98 1.93
C ILE A 133 -9.36 10.47 0.46
N GLY A 134 -10.53 10.09 -0.01
CA GLY A 134 -10.76 9.68 -1.39
C GLY A 134 -10.04 8.38 -1.77
N ILE A 135 -9.47 8.34 -2.97
CA ILE A 135 -8.87 7.12 -3.55
C ILE A 135 -7.43 6.86 -3.08
N PHE A 136 -6.77 7.84 -2.47
CA PHE A 136 -5.35 7.76 -2.08
C PHE A 136 -5.01 6.54 -1.20
N PRO A 137 -5.79 6.17 -0.17
CA PRO A 137 -5.50 5.01 0.68
C PRO A 137 -5.37 3.70 -0.10
N PHE A 138 -6.19 3.49 -1.13
CA PHE A 138 -6.16 2.29 -1.96
C PHE A 138 -4.91 2.23 -2.83
N PHE A 139 -4.49 3.37 -3.40
CA PHE A 139 -3.21 3.46 -4.11
C PHE A 139 -2.03 3.16 -3.19
N ALA A 140 -2.01 3.74 -2.00
CA ALA A 140 -0.94 3.52 -1.03
C ALA A 140 -0.80 2.04 -0.68
N LEU A 141 -1.90 1.33 -0.47
CA LEU A 141 -1.90 -0.13 -0.24
C LEU A 141 -1.35 -0.92 -1.43
N THR A 142 -1.67 -0.51 -2.66
CA THR A 142 -1.13 -1.16 -3.86
C THR A 142 0.39 -1.03 -3.93
N PHE A 143 0.96 0.12 -3.54
CA PHE A 143 2.40 0.32 -3.56
C PHE A 143 3.17 -0.45 -2.50
N VAL A 144 2.53 -0.90 -1.43
CA VAL A 144 3.14 -1.81 -0.46
C VAL A 144 3.60 -3.11 -1.14
N LEU A 145 2.93 -3.54 -2.20
CA LEU A 145 3.28 -4.78 -2.93
C LEU A 145 4.69 -4.72 -3.56
N PHE A 146 5.20 -3.54 -3.92
CA PHE A 146 6.57 -3.42 -4.47
C PHE A 146 7.68 -3.78 -3.48
N PHE A 147 7.36 -3.87 -2.19
CA PHE A 147 8.30 -4.31 -1.16
C PHE A 147 8.35 -5.82 -0.98
N TYR A 148 7.47 -6.58 -1.65
CA TYR A 148 7.39 -8.04 -1.55
C TYR A 148 8.05 -8.72 -2.74
N GLU A 149 8.56 -9.92 -2.49
CA GLU A 149 9.12 -10.77 -3.56
C GLU A 149 8.00 -11.22 -4.52
N PRO A 150 8.26 -11.24 -5.84
CA PRO A 150 7.24 -11.61 -6.84
C PRO A 150 6.59 -12.98 -6.57
N GLU A 151 7.38 -13.94 -6.06
CA GLU A 151 6.90 -15.30 -5.72
C GLU A 151 5.85 -15.27 -4.62
N THR A 152 6.02 -14.41 -3.60
CA THR A 152 5.05 -14.23 -2.52
C THR A 152 3.74 -13.67 -3.07
N ILE A 153 3.81 -12.65 -3.92
CA ILE A 153 2.64 -12.05 -4.54
C ILE A 153 1.92 -13.06 -5.43
N ARG A 154 2.65 -13.82 -6.26
CA ARG A 154 2.08 -14.86 -7.11
C ARG A 154 1.39 -15.95 -6.32
N SER A 155 1.96 -16.38 -5.21
CA SER A 155 1.36 -17.42 -4.36
C SER A 155 0.01 -16.99 -3.76
N VAL A 156 -0.18 -15.69 -3.52
CA VAL A 156 -1.41 -15.12 -2.96
C VAL A 156 -2.46 -14.89 -4.06
N PHE A 157 -2.08 -14.29 -5.18
CA PHE A 157 -3.02 -13.83 -6.22
C PHE A 157 -3.24 -14.85 -7.34
N LEU A 158 -2.24 -15.66 -7.67
CA LEU A 158 -2.35 -16.67 -8.71
C LEU A 158 -2.44 -18.03 -8.03
N ARG A 159 -3.67 -18.54 -7.89
CA ARG A 159 -3.93 -19.89 -7.38
C ARG A 159 -3.09 -20.89 -8.18
N LYS A 160 -2.17 -21.59 -7.50
CA LYS A 160 -1.34 -22.63 -8.09
C LYS A 160 -2.25 -23.60 -8.87
N LYS A 161 -2.12 -23.61 -10.19
CA LYS A 161 -2.76 -24.63 -11.04
C LYS A 161 -2.18 -25.97 -10.55
N THR A 162 -2.94 -26.69 -9.78
CA THR A 162 -2.54 -28.01 -9.28
C THR A 162 -2.32 -28.86 -10.50
N SER A 163 -1.11 -29.38 -10.67
CA SER A 163 -0.69 -30.34 -11.66
C SER A 163 -1.44 -31.67 -11.47
N ILE A 164 -2.66 -31.76 -12.06
CA ILE A 164 -3.47 -32.98 -12.17
C ILE A 164 -3.34 -33.57 -13.59
N GLU A 165 -2.21 -33.41 -14.24
CA GLU A 165 -2.03 -33.94 -15.62
C GLU A 165 -0.81 -34.84 -15.81
N THR A 166 -0.26 -35.45 -14.76
CA THR A 166 0.86 -36.38 -14.93
C THR A 166 0.57 -37.81 -14.46
N GLU A 167 -0.68 -38.20 -14.27
CA GLU A 167 -0.96 -39.58 -13.82
C GLU A 167 -1.77 -40.46 -14.80
N ASN A 168 -2.10 -39.95 -15.98
CA ASN A 168 -2.86 -40.73 -17.00
C ASN A 168 -2.07 -40.99 -18.29
N GLY A 169 -0.74 -41.10 -18.23
CA GLY A 169 0.12 -41.30 -19.40
C GLY A 169 0.98 -42.57 -19.39
N HIS A 170 0.71 -43.54 -18.51
CA HIS A 170 1.43 -44.82 -18.55
C HIS A 170 0.49 -45.99 -18.25
N SER A 171 -0.40 -46.27 -19.19
CA SER A 171 -0.97 -47.63 -19.35
C SER A 171 -1.49 -47.77 -20.77
N ASN A 172 -0.56 -48.13 -21.68
CA ASN A 172 -0.82 -49.06 -22.80
C ASN A 172 0.51 -49.30 -23.52
#